data_77b8f84bfa42f5852b22feb72e656335
#
_entry.id   77b8f84bfa42f5852b22feb72e656335
#
_cell.length_a   1.000
_cell.length_b   1.000
_cell.length_c   1.000
_cell.angle_alpha   90.00
_cell.angle_beta   90.00
_cell.angle_gamma   90.00
#
_symmetry.space_group_name_H-M   'P 1'
#
loop_
_entity.id
_entity.type
_entity.pdbx_description
1 polymer ?
#
loop_
_entity_poly.entity_id
_entity_poly.type
_entity_poly.pdbx_seq_one_letter_code
_entity_poly.pdbx_strand_id
1 'polypeptide(L)'
;MPAAAEERMLEYAGIWKERGIRAWAEGWWDLPLTVGDQVGRIVGAPAGSTVMHQNVAVAEAIVVSCFRPVDPHRNRVVYEAGNFPSVRYLYQAQPDLEVVVVPDDEAIVEAIDERTLLVPITHVLFKTAEIQDVQAIVRRAHEVGAHVVLDAYQSAGIVPLDVRALNVDFAVGGSVKWLCGGPGNGWLYVRPDLAEVLEPTFMGWQAHARPFGFEPELEYAEGAARFLTGTPNVPALYAATPGYDLIEELGVDRIRANSVRQTQLLIDLLDEAGFDVGSPRDPARRGGTVTVRTPEFEAVHRELAERQILCDFRPDAGLRLGPHYYNTDDELHHAVEQISQIVETRAYERHLGAAARF
;
A
#
# COMPACT_ATOMS: atom_id res chain seq x y z
N MET A 1 0.68 -14.98 8.16
CA MET A 1 0.05 -14.37 9.34
C MET A 1 1.03 -14.50 10.51
N PRO A 2 1.34 -13.43 11.25
CA PRO A 2 2.13 -13.52 12.48
C PRO A 2 1.49 -14.47 13.49
N ALA A 3 2.30 -15.22 14.23
CA ALA A 3 1.77 -16.18 15.21
C ALA A 3 0.92 -15.50 16.32
N ALA A 4 1.35 -14.32 16.76
CA ALA A 4 0.62 -13.55 17.78
C ALA A 4 -0.71 -12.95 17.31
N ALA A 5 -1.03 -12.98 16.00
CA ALA A 5 -2.29 -12.41 15.49
C ALA A 5 -3.54 -13.16 16.02
N GLU A 6 -3.44 -14.47 16.21
CA GLU A 6 -4.53 -15.26 16.82
C GLU A 6 -4.79 -14.84 18.25
N GLU A 7 -3.74 -14.69 19.06
CA GLU A 7 -3.83 -14.25 20.47
C GLU A 7 -4.46 -12.85 20.56
N ARG A 8 -4.06 -11.91 19.70
CA ARG A 8 -4.64 -10.56 19.66
C ARG A 8 -6.12 -10.58 19.28
N MET A 9 -6.52 -11.46 18.36
CA MET A 9 -7.93 -11.63 18.01
C MET A 9 -8.75 -12.21 19.17
N LEU A 10 -8.19 -13.15 19.93
CA LEU A 10 -8.82 -13.69 21.15
C LEU A 10 -8.92 -12.62 22.25
N GLU A 11 -7.91 -11.79 22.42
CA GLU A 11 -7.93 -10.63 23.32
C GLU A 11 -9.08 -9.67 22.96
N TYR A 12 -9.21 -9.28 21.69
CA TYR A 12 -10.33 -8.47 21.22
C TYR A 12 -11.69 -9.10 21.59
N ALA A 13 -11.86 -10.38 21.31
CA ALA A 13 -13.09 -11.10 21.61
C ALA A 13 -13.38 -11.15 23.12
N GLY A 14 -12.34 -11.33 23.95
CA GLY A 14 -12.40 -11.30 25.42
C GLY A 14 -12.83 -9.93 25.95
N ILE A 15 -12.20 -8.87 25.48
CA ILE A 15 -12.55 -7.50 25.84
C ILE A 15 -14.01 -7.19 25.47
N TRP A 16 -14.42 -7.55 24.24
CA TRP A 16 -15.79 -7.33 23.81
C TRP A 16 -16.79 -8.07 24.72
N LYS A 17 -16.52 -9.35 25.01
CA LYS A 17 -17.36 -10.18 25.88
C LYS A 17 -17.50 -9.61 27.30
N GLU A 18 -16.40 -9.15 27.89
CA GLU A 18 -16.35 -8.77 29.31
C GLU A 18 -16.66 -7.27 29.53
N ARG A 19 -16.23 -6.41 28.62
CA ARG A 19 -16.33 -4.96 28.76
C ARG A 19 -17.48 -4.35 27.99
N GLY A 20 -17.88 -4.95 26.83
CA GLY A 20 -18.96 -4.45 25.99
C GLY A 20 -18.70 -2.98 25.59
N ILE A 21 -19.69 -2.10 25.81
CA ILE A 21 -19.57 -0.68 25.43
C ILE A 21 -18.48 0.08 26.19
N ARG A 22 -18.05 -0.39 27.36
CA ARG A 22 -16.98 0.26 28.14
C ARG A 22 -15.63 0.20 27.43
N ALA A 23 -15.40 -0.79 26.57
CA ALA A 23 -14.17 -0.92 25.79
C ALA A 23 -13.86 0.32 24.95
N TRP A 24 -14.88 1.06 24.52
CA TRP A 24 -14.69 2.31 23.77
C TRP A 24 -13.91 3.35 24.58
N ALA A 25 -14.31 3.61 25.81
CA ALA A 25 -13.61 4.55 26.68
C ALA A 25 -12.28 3.96 27.24
N GLU A 26 -12.09 2.66 27.16
CA GLU A 26 -10.93 1.94 27.69
C GLU A 26 -9.83 1.71 26.62
N GLY A 27 -9.96 2.34 25.42
CA GLY A 27 -8.92 2.37 24.40
C GLY A 27 -9.39 2.16 22.95
N TRP A 28 -10.56 1.56 22.70
CA TRP A 28 -11.00 1.34 21.31
C TRP A 28 -11.22 2.62 20.52
N TRP A 29 -11.56 3.70 21.22
CA TRP A 29 -11.77 4.99 20.59
C TRP A 29 -10.50 5.52 19.93
N ASP A 30 -9.36 5.34 20.59
CA ASP A 30 -8.09 5.89 20.15
C ASP A 30 -7.32 4.96 19.19
N LEU A 31 -7.79 3.72 18.99
CA LEU A 31 -7.09 2.73 18.16
C LEU A 31 -6.76 3.22 16.74
N PRO A 32 -7.64 3.93 16.00
CA PRO A 32 -7.28 4.41 14.67
C PRO A 32 -6.07 5.34 14.66
N LEU A 33 -5.84 6.10 15.72
CA LEU A 33 -4.68 6.97 15.89
C LEU A 33 -3.46 6.22 16.44
N THR A 34 -3.64 5.45 17.50
CA THR A 34 -2.51 4.75 18.16
C THR A 34 -1.89 3.69 17.25
N VAL A 35 -2.70 2.93 16.52
CA VAL A 35 -2.24 1.97 15.51
C VAL A 35 -1.75 2.72 14.26
N GLY A 36 -2.35 3.85 13.92
CA GLY A 36 -1.86 4.76 12.89
C GLY A 36 -0.45 5.25 13.19
N ASP A 37 -0.16 5.67 14.42
CA ASP A 37 1.17 6.08 14.85
C ASP A 37 2.19 4.94 14.79
N GLN A 38 1.76 3.70 15.00
CA GLN A 38 2.64 2.54 14.83
C GLN A 38 3.05 2.38 13.36
N VAL A 39 2.12 2.47 12.43
CA VAL A 39 2.45 2.52 10.99
C VAL A 39 3.28 3.76 10.68
N GLY A 40 2.95 4.90 11.26
CA GLY A 40 3.68 6.16 11.12
C GLY A 40 5.17 6.01 11.42
N ARG A 41 5.54 5.33 12.51
CA ARG A 41 6.94 5.06 12.85
C ARG A 41 7.66 4.24 11.78
N ILE A 42 6.98 3.27 11.17
CA ILE A 42 7.55 2.44 10.09
C ILE A 42 7.82 3.26 8.82
N VAL A 43 7.00 4.27 8.53
CA VAL A 43 7.11 5.10 7.31
C VAL A 43 7.75 6.48 7.55
N GLY A 44 8.32 6.72 8.74
CA GLY A 44 8.99 7.97 9.07
C GLY A 44 8.06 9.18 9.29
N ALA A 45 6.78 8.93 9.61
CA ALA A 45 5.81 9.98 9.90
C ALA A 45 5.92 10.49 11.34
N PRO A 46 5.61 11.77 11.62
CA PRO A 46 5.47 12.29 12.98
C PRO A 46 4.29 11.64 13.72
N ALA A 47 4.36 11.56 15.04
CA ALA A 47 3.23 11.12 15.86
C ALA A 47 2.00 12.02 15.61
N GLY A 48 0.80 11.41 15.62
CA GLY A 48 -0.47 12.11 15.39
C GLY A 48 -0.75 12.51 13.94
N SER A 49 0.09 12.06 12.98
CA SER A 49 -0.09 12.40 11.56
C SER A 49 -0.59 11.23 10.70
N THR A 50 -0.82 10.07 11.28
CA THR A 50 -1.27 8.87 10.57
C THR A 50 -2.51 8.28 11.22
N VAL A 51 -3.52 7.95 10.42
CA VAL A 51 -4.77 7.34 10.87
C VAL A 51 -5.08 6.07 10.11
N MET A 52 -5.79 5.14 10.78
CA MET A 52 -6.19 3.87 10.18
C MET A 52 -7.56 3.98 9.53
N HIS A 53 -7.69 3.34 8.36
CA HIS A 53 -8.91 3.18 7.59
C HIS A 53 -9.08 1.73 7.12
N GLN A 54 -10.19 1.45 6.40
CA GLN A 54 -10.49 0.10 5.93
C GLN A 54 -9.60 -0.32 4.75
N ASN A 55 -9.25 0.62 3.85
CA ASN A 55 -8.46 0.37 2.64
C ASN A 55 -8.00 1.68 1.99
N VAL A 56 -7.09 1.57 1.00
CA VAL A 56 -6.55 2.73 0.26
C VAL A 56 -7.61 3.53 -0.47
N ALA A 57 -8.62 2.89 -1.07
CA ALA A 57 -9.65 3.63 -1.80
C ALA A 57 -10.45 4.58 -0.88
N VAL A 58 -10.71 4.20 0.37
CA VAL A 58 -11.32 5.07 1.38
C VAL A 58 -10.35 6.20 1.76
N ALA A 59 -9.09 5.89 2.01
CA ALA A 59 -8.08 6.90 2.37
C ALA A 59 -7.93 7.95 1.26
N GLU A 60 -7.82 7.54 0.02
CA GLU A 60 -7.74 8.47 -1.12
C GLU A 60 -9.04 9.24 -1.38
N ALA A 61 -10.21 8.62 -1.16
CA ALA A 61 -11.48 9.34 -1.25
C ALA A 61 -11.58 10.48 -0.22
N ILE A 62 -11.03 10.26 0.98
CA ILE A 62 -10.92 11.31 2.00
C ILE A 62 -10.00 12.43 1.51
N VAL A 63 -8.83 12.10 0.95
CA VAL A 63 -7.92 13.10 0.37
C VAL A 63 -8.60 13.91 -0.72
N VAL A 64 -9.24 13.27 -1.70
CA VAL A 64 -9.98 13.96 -2.77
C VAL A 64 -11.05 14.89 -2.20
N SER A 65 -11.71 14.48 -1.12
CA SER A 65 -12.79 15.25 -0.49
C SER A 65 -12.32 16.56 0.15
N CYS A 66 -11.03 16.70 0.46
CA CYS A 66 -10.44 17.93 0.98
C CYS A 66 -10.43 19.08 -0.05
N PHE A 67 -10.54 18.74 -1.33
CA PHE A 67 -10.46 19.70 -2.42
C PHE A 67 -11.84 19.96 -3.06
N ARG A 68 -12.91 19.88 -2.27
CA ARG A 68 -14.29 20.12 -2.72
C ARG A 68 -14.84 21.45 -2.22
N PRO A 69 -15.52 22.26 -3.09
CA PRO A 69 -15.67 22.04 -4.54
C PRO A 69 -14.33 22.21 -5.28
N VAL A 70 -14.16 21.45 -6.36
CA VAL A 70 -12.93 21.54 -7.18
C VAL A 70 -12.90 22.86 -7.95
N ASP A 71 -11.77 23.56 -7.91
CA ASP A 71 -11.55 24.74 -8.77
C ASP A 71 -11.39 24.28 -10.23
N PRO A 72 -12.26 24.73 -11.16
CA PRO A 72 -12.17 24.32 -12.56
C PRO A 72 -10.88 24.76 -13.25
N HIS A 73 -10.15 25.74 -12.71
CA HIS A 73 -8.84 26.15 -13.24
C HIS A 73 -7.69 25.30 -12.69
N ARG A 74 -7.96 24.51 -11.64
CA ARG A 74 -6.99 23.64 -10.98
C ARG A 74 -7.62 22.29 -10.64
N ASN A 75 -7.91 21.49 -11.67
CA ASN A 75 -8.67 20.25 -11.56
C ASN A 75 -7.96 19.04 -12.19
N ARG A 76 -6.68 19.17 -12.56
CA ARG A 76 -5.93 18.10 -13.20
C ARG A 76 -5.35 17.14 -12.18
N VAL A 77 -5.46 15.84 -12.48
CA VAL A 77 -4.83 14.75 -11.72
C VAL A 77 -3.89 14.01 -12.67
N VAL A 78 -2.61 13.87 -12.30
CA VAL A 78 -1.58 13.24 -13.11
C VAL A 78 -1.05 12.00 -12.40
N TYR A 79 -1.05 10.85 -13.08
CA TYR A 79 -0.45 9.61 -12.57
C TYR A 79 0.04 8.69 -13.70
N GLU A 80 0.88 7.71 -13.34
CA GLU A 80 1.44 6.73 -14.28
C GLU A 80 0.44 5.62 -14.64
N ALA A 81 0.56 5.07 -15.86
CA ALA A 81 -0.26 3.97 -16.36
C ALA A 81 -0.11 2.67 -15.54
N GLY A 82 1.04 2.53 -14.85
CA GLY A 82 1.35 1.42 -13.95
C GLY A 82 0.68 1.50 -12.57
N ASN A 83 -0.07 2.56 -12.27
CA ASN A 83 -0.76 2.72 -11.00
C ASN A 83 -1.84 1.64 -10.77
N PHE A 84 -2.10 1.32 -9.50
CA PHE A 84 -3.02 0.23 -9.16
C PHE A 84 -4.47 0.57 -9.54
N PRO A 85 -5.26 -0.40 -10.05
CA PRO A 85 -6.60 -0.14 -10.55
C PRO A 85 -7.55 0.58 -9.59
N SER A 86 -7.49 0.32 -8.28
CA SER A 86 -8.35 1.00 -7.30
C SER A 86 -8.13 2.52 -7.28
N VAL A 87 -6.88 2.97 -7.37
CA VAL A 87 -6.51 4.38 -7.44
C VAL A 87 -7.01 4.98 -8.77
N ARG A 88 -6.68 4.33 -9.89
CA ARG A 88 -7.09 4.78 -11.22
C ARG A 88 -8.61 4.93 -11.33
N TYR A 89 -9.37 3.93 -10.88
CA TYR A 89 -10.83 3.96 -10.95
C TYR A 89 -11.44 5.04 -10.06
N LEU A 90 -10.84 5.29 -8.88
CA LEU A 90 -11.28 6.35 -7.99
C LEU A 90 -11.22 7.72 -8.67
N TYR A 91 -10.06 8.07 -9.26
CA TYR A 91 -9.89 9.37 -9.91
C TYR A 91 -10.68 9.48 -11.21
N GLN A 92 -10.74 8.43 -12.03
CA GLN A 92 -11.53 8.39 -13.26
C GLN A 92 -13.05 8.52 -13.00
N ALA A 93 -13.52 8.12 -11.82
CA ALA A 93 -14.93 8.24 -11.44
C ALA A 93 -15.32 9.65 -10.98
N GLN A 94 -14.36 10.58 -10.82
CA GLN A 94 -14.65 11.95 -10.39
C GLN A 94 -14.99 12.82 -11.61
N PRO A 95 -16.24 13.29 -11.76
CA PRO A 95 -16.68 13.99 -12.99
C PRO A 95 -16.07 15.39 -13.18
N ASP A 96 -15.55 15.98 -12.11
CA ASP A 96 -14.99 17.33 -12.06
C ASP A 96 -13.44 17.34 -12.10
N LEU A 97 -12.81 16.18 -12.21
CA LEU A 97 -11.36 16.04 -12.37
C LEU A 97 -10.98 15.72 -13.82
N GLU A 98 -9.94 16.38 -14.32
CA GLU A 98 -9.27 16.05 -15.57
C GLU A 98 -8.13 15.06 -15.30
N VAL A 99 -8.30 13.80 -15.70
CA VAL A 99 -7.30 12.76 -15.48
C VAL A 99 -6.32 12.67 -16.64
N VAL A 100 -5.03 12.83 -16.36
CA VAL A 100 -3.90 12.67 -17.29
C VAL A 100 -3.10 11.44 -16.89
N VAL A 101 -3.06 10.44 -17.76
CA VAL A 101 -2.32 9.19 -17.55
C VAL A 101 -1.08 9.19 -18.42
N VAL A 102 0.09 8.99 -17.82
CA VAL A 102 1.40 9.01 -18.50
C VAL A 102 2.12 7.66 -18.33
N PRO A 103 3.14 7.34 -19.17
CA PRO A 103 3.75 6.02 -19.15
C PRO A 103 4.57 5.71 -17.86
N ASP A 104 5.32 6.69 -17.33
CA ASP A 104 6.35 6.51 -16.31
C ASP A 104 6.53 7.77 -15.43
N ASP A 105 7.48 7.70 -14.50
CA ASP A 105 7.79 8.77 -13.56
C ASP A 105 8.41 10.02 -14.21
N GLU A 106 9.22 9.86 -15.25
CA GLU A 106 9.77 11.01 -15.99
C GLU A 106 8.65 11.79 -16.69
N ALA A 107 7.73 11.10 -17.33
CA ALA A 107 6.56 11.70 -17.98
C ALA A 107 5.57 12.33 -16.98
N ILE A 108 5.51 11.85 -15.71
CA ILE A 108 4.76 12.54 -14.65
C ILE A 108 5.34 13.94 -14.43
N VAL A 109 6.64 14.06 -14.25
CA VAL A 109 7.32 15.34 -14.02
C VAL A 109 7.06 16.33 -15.15
N GLU A 110 7.07 15.85 -16.40
CA GLU A 110 6.79 16.68 -17.59
C GLU A 110 5.31 17.11 -17.69
N ALA A 111 4.38 16.25 -17.25
CA ALA A 111 2.95 16.52 -17.37
C ALA A 111 2.39 17.43 -16.25
N ILE A 112 3.13 17.63 -15.16
CA ILE A 112 2.73 18.50 -14.04
C ILE A 112 2.84 19.98 -14.46
N ASP A 113 1.72 20.71 -14.35
CA ASP A 113 1.58 22.14 -14.66
C ASP A 113 0.73 22.87 -13.59
N GLU A 114 0.47 24.15 -13.81
CA GLU A 114 -0.29 25.02 -12.89
C GLU A 114 -1.76 24.59 -12.72
N ARG A 115 -2.28 23.77 -13.64
CA ARG A 115 -3.64 23.18 -13.54
C ARG A 115 -3.66 21.91 -12.68
N THR A 116 -2.50 21.36 -12.35
CA THR A 116 -2.40 20.14 -11.57
C THR A 116 -2.81 20.39 -10.12
N LEU A 117 -3.78 19.62 -9.65
CA LEU A 117 -4.28 19.63 -8.28
C LEU A 117 -3.62 18.52 -7.46
N LEU A 118 -3.69 17.29 -7.97
CA LEU A 118 -3.22 16.08 -7.28
C LEU A 118 -2.33 15.23 -8.20
N VAL A 119 -1.32 14.62 -7.61
CA VAL A 119 -0.41 13.67 -8.26
C VAL A 119 -0.40 12.37 -7.42
N PRO A 120 -1.40 11.47 -7.61
CA PRO A 120 -1.44 10.19 -6.93
C PRO A 120 -0.50 9.20 -7.63
N ILE A 121 0.62 8.91 -7.00
CA ILE A 121 1.68 8.05 -7.54
C ILE A 121 1.90 6.82 -6.68
N THR A 122 2.35 5.75 -7.30
CA THR A 122 2.77 4.52 -6.60
C THR A 122 4.27 4.56 -6.32
N HIS A 123 4.70 4.34 -5.06
CA HIS A 123 6.13 4.29 -4.73
C HIS A 123 6.84 3.11 -5.43
N VAL A 124 6.22 1.93 -5.43
CA VAL A 124 6.73 0.72 -6.08
C VAL A 124 5.65 0.13 -6.99
N LEU A 125 5.91 0.11 -8.27
CA LEU A 125 4.96 -0.39 -9.27
C LEU A 125 4.62 -1.86 -9.05
N PHE A 126 3.33 -2.19 -9.00
CA PHE A 126 2.87 -3.53 -8.64
C PHE A 126 3.14 -4.61 -9.71
N LYS A 127 3.33 -4.21 -10.98
CA LYS A 127 3.64 -5.15 -12.07
C LYS A 127 5.12 -5.46 -12.18
N THR A 128 5.97 -4.45 -12.10
CA THR A 128 7.42 -4.58 -12.36
C THR A 128 8.26 -4.61 -11.08
N ALA A 129 7.70 -4.19 -9.96
CA ALA A 129 8.42 -3.87 -8.72
C ALA A 129 9.41 -2.70 -8.85
N GLU A 130 9.27 -1.85 -9.86
CA GLU A 130 10.10 -0.68 -10.05
C GLU A 130 9.81 0.40 -9.00
N ILE A 131 10.85 0.96 -8.42
CA ILE A 131 10.79 2.09 -7.49
C ILE A 131 10.84 3.38 -8.31
N GLN A 132 9.85 4.24 -8.16
CA GLN A 132 9.75 5.53 -8.87
C GLN A 132 10.56 6.63 -8.17
N ASP A 133 11.00 7.65 -8.91
CA ASP A 133 11.65 8.84 -8.36
C ASP A 133 10.64 9.81 -7.73
N VAL A 134 10.16 9.44 -6.56
CA VAL A 134 9.20 10.24 -5.78
C VAL A 134 9.72 11.64 -5.50
N GLN A 135 11.03 11.80 -5.26
CA GLN A 135 11.61 13.09 -4.89
C GLN A 135 11.55 14.08 -6.06
N ALA A 136 11.80 13.64 -7.29
CA ALA A 136 11.68 14.49 -8.48
C ALA A 136 10.23 14.92 -8.70
N ILE A 137 9.28 14.00 -8.54
CA ILE A 137 7.85 14.27 -8.68
C ILE A 137 7.35 15.27 -7.63
N VAL A 138 7.71 15.06 -6.35
CA VAL A 138 7.31 15.97 -5.25
C VAL A 138 7.86 17.38 -5.50
N ARG A 139 9.13 17.53 -5.87
CA ARG A 139 9.69 18.85 -6.18
C ARG A 139 8.89 19.55 -7.26
N ARG A 140 8.63 18.86 -8.38
CA ARG A 140 7.89 19.44 -9.50
C ARG A 140 6.46 19.80 -9.13
N ALA A 141 5.76 18.93 -8.39
CA ALA A 141 4.41 19.19 -7.91
C ALA A 141 4.35 20.45 -7.03
N HIS A 142 5.27 20.57 -6.07
CA HIS A 142 5.33 21.71 -5.16
C HIS A 142 5.71 23.02 -5.86
N GLU A 143 6.55 23.00 -6.91
CA GLU A 143 6.86 24.21 -7.72
C GLU A 143 5.61 24.86 -8.30
N VAL A 144 4.60 24.06 -8.65
CA VAL A 144 3.33 24.57 -9.18
C VAL A 144 2.21 24.58 -8.13
N GLY A 145 2.51 24.17 -6.90
CA GLY A 145 1.56 24.10 -5.76
C GLY A 145 0.58 22.93 -5.87
N ALA A 146 0.88 21.87 -6.63
CA ALA A 146 0.13 20.61 -6.63
C ALA A 146 0.48 19.77 -5.41
N HIS A 147 -0.42 18.84 -5.03
CA HIS A 147 -0.22 17.94 -3.89
C HIS A 147 0.06 16.51 -4.37
N VAL A 148 0.96 15.82 -3.67
CA VAL A 148 1.33 14.43 -3.95
C VAL A 148 0.66 13.48 -2.98
N VAL A 149 0.02 12.43 -3.50
CA VAL A 149 -0.49 11.28 -2.73
C VAL A 149 0.36 10.07 -3.06
N LEU A 150 1.16 9.61 -2.11
CA LEU A 150 2.07 8.48 -2.29
C LEU A 150 1.42 7.17 -1.87
N ASP A 151 1.09 6.30 -2.82
CA ASP A 151 0.69 4.92 -2.53
C ASP A 151 1.92 4.07 -2.19
N ALA A 152 2.09 3.78 -0.92
CA ALA A 152 3.17 2.96 -0.37
C ALA A 152 2.76 1.50 -0.13
N TYR A 153 1.68 1.02 -0.74
CA TYR A 153 1.16 -0.33 -0.51
C TYR A 153 2.16 -1.45 -0.83
N GLN A 154 3.05 -1.21 -1.79
CA GLN A 154 4.08 -2.17 -2.21
C GLN A 154 5.45 -1.90 -1.59
N SER A 155 5.60 -0.83 -0.82
CA SER A 155 6.90 -0.44 -0.25
C SER A 155 6.94 -0.44 1.28
N ALA A 156 5.86 0.00 1.96
CA ALA A 156 5.84 0.08 3.42
C ALA A 156 6.15 -1.28 4.06
N GLY A 157 7.21 -1.33 4.86
CA GLY A 157 7.70 -2.53 5.54
C GLY A 157 8.76 -3.34 4.78
N ILE A 158 9.05 -3.03 3.50
CA ILE A 158 10.06 -3.76 2.69
C ILE A 158 11.09 -2.83 2.03
N VAL A 159 10.69 -1.62 1.69
CA VAL A 159 11.57 -0.56 1.20
C VAL A 159 11.58 0.56 2.23
N PRO A 160 12.76 1.04 2.69
CA PRO A 160 12.84 2.19 3.58
C PRO A 160 12.08 3.39 3.03
N LEU A 161 11.22 3.96 3.83
CA LEU A 161 10.39 5.10 3.49
C LEU A 161 10.42 6.12 4.62
N ASP A 162 10.74 7.37 4.32
CA ASP A 162 10.59 8.52 5.22
C ASP A 162 9.74 9.58 4.53
N VAL A 163 8.45 9.61 4.87
CA VAL A 163 7.46 10.53 4.27
C VAL A 163 7.80 11.99 4.55
N ARG A 164 8.51 12.30 5.66
CA ARG A 164 8.97 13.67 5.98
C ARG A 164 10.13 14.06 5.09
N ALA A 165 11.13 13.19 4.96
CA ALA A 165 12.31 13.47 4.13
C ALA A 165 11.92 13.63 2.66
N LEU A 166 10.95 12.84 2.18
CA LEU A 166 10.36 12.98 0.84
C LEU A 166 9.44 14.19 0.71
N ASN A 167 8.99 14.76 1.83
CA ASN A 167 8.08 15.90 1.88
C ASN A 167 6.76 15.67 1.11
N VAL A 168 6.24 14.44 1.13
CA VAL A 168 4.95 14.15 0.51
C VAL A 168 3.81 14.76 1.30
N ASP A 169 2.74 15.18 0.62
CA ASP A 169 1.57 15.81 1.22
C ASP A 169 0.69 14.77 1.94
N PHE A 170 0.51 13.63 1.27
CA PHE A 170 -0.23 12.49 1.78
C PHE A 170 0.52 11.20 1.45
N ALA A 171 0.36 10.19 2.29
CA ALA A 171 0.74 8.83 1.93
C ALA A 171 -0.36 7.86 2.35
N VAL A 172 -0.58 6.84 1.53
CA VAL A 172 -1.57 5.79 1.76
C VAL A 172 -0.93 4.42 1.61
N GLY A 173 -1.53 3.43 2.23
CA GLY A 173 -1.09 2.06 2.07
C GLY A 173 -2.01 1.08 2.77
N GLY A 174 -1.64 -0.19 2.75
CA GLY A 174 -2.42 -1.24 3.40
C GLY A 174 -1.52 -2.31 4.00
N SER A 175 -2.08 -3.05 4.93
CA SER A 175 -1.32 -3.90 5.85
C SER A 175 -1.21 -5.36 5.42
N VAL A 176 -1.95 -5.78 4.38
CA VAL A 176 -2.08 -7.19 4.00
C VAL A 176 -0.82 -7.79 3.39
N LYS A 177 0.10 -6.96 2.87
CA LYS A 177 1.33 -7.40 2.21
C LYS A 177 2.51 -7.37 3.18
N TRP A 178 3.47 -6.48 2.95
CA TRP A 178 4.75 -6.42 3.64
C TRP A 178 4.66 -6.08 5.13
N LEU A 179 3.60 -5.41 5.55
CA LEU A 179 3.33 -5.11 6.96
C LEU A 179 2.73 -6.28 7.75
N CYS A 180 2.35 -7.39 7.09
CA CYS A 180 1.78 -8.59 7.72
C CYS A 180 0.56 -8.35 8.63
N GLY A 181 -0.16 -7.23 8.47
CA GLY A 181 -1.24 -6.80 9.35
C GLY A 181 -2.64 -7.32 8.95
N GLY A 182 -2.72 -8.20 7.95
CA GLY A 182 -4.00 -8.75 7.48
C GLY A 182 -4.88 -7.77 6.70
N PRO A 183 -6.03 -8.25 6.18
CA PRO A 183 -6.96 -7.44 5.40
C PRO A 183 -7.81 -6.49 6.29
N GLY A 184 -8.38 -5.44 5.66
CA GLY A 184 -9.26 -4.49 6.33
C GLY A 184 -8.54 -3.36 7.05
N ASN A 185 -7.24 -3.24 6.86
CA ASN A 185 -6.37 -2.20 7.42
C ASN A 185 -5.66 -1.43 6.32
N GLY A 186 -6.22 -0.29 5.94
CA GLY A 186 -5.55 0.77 5.23
C GLY A 186 -5.09 1.86 6.21
N TRP A 187 -4.22 2.74 5.77
CA TRP A 187 -3.77 3.88 6.56
C TRP A 187 -3.59 5.11 5.67
N LEU A 188 -3.70 6.28 6.29
CA LEU A 188 -3.52 7.58 5.69
C LEU A 188 -2.58 8.42 6.57
N TYR A 189 -1.45 8.82 5.99
CA TYR A 189 -0.61 9.89 6.52
C TYR A 189 -1.02 11.21 5.88
N VAL A 190 -1.08 12.25 6.68
CA VAL A 190 -1.31 13.64 6.24
C VAL A 190 -0.18 14.49 6.80
N ARG A 191 0.46 15.28 5.94
CA ARG A 191 1.51 16.21 6.37
C ARG A 191 0.93 17.18 7.42
N PRO A 192 1.61 17.39 8.56
CA PRO A 192 1.02 18.10 9.70
C PRO A 192 0.48 19.50 9.39
N ASP A 193 1.18 20.29 8.57
CA ASP A 193 0.74 21.61 8.17
C ASP A 193 -0.56 21.59 7.33
N LEU A 194 -0.73 20.57 6.51
CA LEU A 194 -1.97 20.35 5.75
C LEU A 194 -3.10 19.84 6.66
N ALA A 195 -2.75 19.00 7.63
CA ALA A 195 -3.74 18.51 8.60
C ALA A 195 -4.38 19.63 9.44
N GLU A 196 -3.74 20.79 9.58
CA GLU A 196 -4.31 21.92 10.30
C GLU A 196 -5.30 22.75 9.46
N VAL A 197 -5.19 22.70 8.12
CA VAL A 197 -5.94 23.61 7.24
C VAL A 197 -6.94 22.92 6.33
N LEU A 198 -6.73 21.64 6.00
CA LEU A 198 -7.63 20.90 5.11
C LEU A 198 -8.88 20.43 5.84
N GLU A 199 -10.02 20.53 5.16
CA GLU A 199 -11.34 20.15 5.66
C GLU A 199 -11.96 19.08 4.78
N PRO A 200 -11.77 17.77 5.12
CA PRO A 200 -12.35 16.70 4.33
C PRO A 200 -13.88 16.73 4.39
N THR A 201 -14.54 16.71 3.22
CA THR A 201 -16.01 16.63 3.13
C THR A 201 -16.52 15.19 3.24
N PHE A 202 -15.64 14.20 3.03
CA PHE A 202 -15.89 12.79 3.32
C PHE A 202 -15.32 12.42 4.69
N MET A 203 -16.09 12.71 5.73
CA MET A 203 -15.72 12.52 7.13
C MET A 203 -16.92 11.98 7.93
N GLY A 204 -16.70 11.65 9.19
CA GLY A 204 -17.74 11.19 10.09
C GLY A 204 -17.58 11.75 11.50
N TRP A 205 -18.39 11.29 12.42
CA TRP A 205 -18.49 11.83 13.77
C TRP A 205 -17.19 11.75 14.60
N GLN A 206 -16.28 10.79 14.28
CA GLN A 206 -14.97 10.71 14.93
C GLN A 206 -14.03 11.86 14.54
N ALA A 207 -14.28 12.52 13.43
CA ALA A 207 -13.50 13.66 12.99
C ALA A 207 -13.93 15.00 13.64
N HIS A 208 -14.95 14.98 14.48
CA HIS A 208 -15.38 16.17 15.23
C HIS A 208 -14.46 16.43 16.42
N ALA A 209 -14.19 17.70 16.74
CA ALA A 209 -13.36 18.11 17.88
C ALA A 209 -13.90 17.60 19.23
N ARG A 210 -15.22 17.49 19.36
CA ARG A 210 -15.91 16.98 20.56
C ARG A 210 -16.97 15.93 20.18
N PRO A 211 -16.56 14.74 19.74
CA PRO A 211 -17.48 13.76 19.13
C PRO A 211 -18.61 13.32 20.08
N PHE A 212 -18.37 13.27 21.38
CA PHE A 212 -19.39 12.91 22.37
C PHE A 212 -20.25 14.10 22.84
N GLY A 213 -19.97 15.31 22.34
CA GLY A 213 -20.83 16.48 22.56
C GLY A 213 -22.11 16.41 21.73
N PHE A 214 -22.11 15.67 20.62
CA PHE A 214 -23.23 15.55 19.66
C PHE A 214 -23.78 16.93 19.25
N GLU A 215 -22.84 17.87 19.05
CA GLU A 215 -23.16 19.25 18.72
C GLU A 215 -23.73 19.36 17.29
N PRO A 216 -24.67 20.26 17.03
CA PRO A 216 -25.28 20.38 15.71
C PRO A 216 -24.34 21.03 14.68
N GLU A 217 -23.37 21.83 15.12
CA GLU A 217 -22.39 22.48 14.26
C GLU A 217 -21.14 21.60 14.11
N LEU A 218 -20.60 21.55 12.91
CA LEU A 218 -19.35 20.86 12.62
C LEU A 218 -18.16 21.70 13.10
N GLU A 219 -17.32 21.08 13.93
CA GLU A 219 -16.00 21.58 14.30
C GLU A 219 -14.99 20.43 14.09
N TYR A 220 -14.00 20.63 13.24
CA TYR A 220 -13.01 19.59 12.94
C TYR A 220 -12.07 19.36 14.12
N ALA A 221 -11.72 18.09 14.35
CA ALA A 221 -10.66 17.71 15.26
C ALA A 221 -9.30 18.26 14.78
N GLU A 222 -8.34 18.35 15.68
CA GLU A 222 -6.96 18.74 15.37
C GLU A 222 -6.18 17.59 14.70
N GLY A 223 -5.17 17.94 13.91
CA GLY A 223 -4.24 17.01 13.27
C GLY A 223 -4.93 15.95 12.41
N ALA A 224 -4.36 14.75 12.34
CA ALA A 224 -4.90 13.70 11.49
C ALA A 224 -6.26 13.13 11.94
N ALA A 225 -6.70 13.40 13.17
CA ALA A 225 -8.01 12.95 13.66
C ALA A 225 -9.19 13.49 12.83
N ARG A 226 -9.05 14.69 12.20
CA ARG A 226 -10.08 15.26 11.32
C ARG A 226 -10.34 14.46 10.06
N PHE A 227 -9.45 13.55 9.71
CA PHE A 227 -9.59 12.64 8.55
C PHE A 227 -10.25 11.31 8.92
N LEU A 228 -10.69 11.14 10.17
CA LEU A 228 -11.44 9.96 10.58
C LEU A 228 -12.88 9.99 10.04
N THR A 229 -13.50 8.82 9.97
CA THR A 229 -14.87 8.68 9.49
C THR A 229 -15.82 8.21 10.60
N GLY A 230 -16.39 7.06 10.49
CA GLY A 230 -17.28 6.46 11.47
C GLY A 230 -16.58 5.42 12.33
N THR A 231 -17.35 4.55 12.93
CA THR A 231 -16.88 3.46 13.80
C THR A 231 -15.78 2.64 13.11
N PRO A 232 -14.59 2.53 13.71
CA PRO A 232 -13.45 1.82 13.13
C PRO A 232 -13.65 0.31 13.14
N ASN A 233 -12.91 -0.39 12.29
CA ASN A 233 -12.84 -1.85 12.27
C ASN A 233 -11.90 -2.36 13.36
N VAL A 234 -12.35 -2.28 14.63
CA VAL A 234 -11.55 -2.63 15.81
C VAL A 234 -10.88 -4.01 15.71
N PRO A 235 -11.58 -5.11 15.32
CA PRO A 235 -10.94 -6.42 15.24
C PRO A 235 -9.78 -6.47 14.24
N ALA A 236 -9.88 -5.76 13.12
CA ALA A 236 -8.80 -5.71 12.15
C ALA A 236 -7.56 -4.97 12.70
N LEU A 237 -7.75 -3.94 13.52
CA LEU A 237 -6.65 -3.23 14.17
C LEU A 237 -5.92 -4.13 15.16
N TYR A 238 -6.64 -4.93 15.96
CA TYR A 238 -6.02 -5.93 16.83
C TYR A 238 -5.22 -6.97 16.06
N ALA A 239 -5.77 -7.48 14.96
CA ALA A 239 -5.09 -8.47 14.12
C ALA A 239 -3.82 -7.92 13.44
N ALA A 240 -3.75 -6.61 13.20
CA ALA A 240 -2.65 -5.98 12.46
C ALA A 240 -1.41 -5.71 13.31
N THR A 241 -1.58 -5.34 14.58
CA THR A 241 -0.48 -4.89 15.45
C THR A 241 0.69 -5.86 15.53
N PRO A 242 0.53 -7.20 15.60
CA PRO A 242 1.66 -8.12 15.63
C PRO A 242 2.53 -8.09 14.38
N GLY A 243 1.95 -7.74 13.23
CA GLY A 243 2.72 -7.55 12.00
C GLY A 243 3.62 -6.32 12.10
N TYR A 244 3.09 -5.24 12.62
CA TYR A 244 3.83 -3.98 12.82
C TYR A 244 4.92 -4.14 13.87
N ASP A 245 4.63 -4.81 14.99
CA ASP A 245 5.60 -5.11 16.06
C ASP A 245 6.82 -5.84 15.47
N LEU A 246 6.60 -6.85 14.63
CA LEU A 246 7.67 -7.59 13.97
C LEU A 246 8.51 -6.70 13.03
N ILE A 247 7.88 -5.80 12.27
CA ILE A 247 8.60 -4.88 11.39
C ILE A 247 9.42 -3.88 12.21
N GLU A 248 8.87 -3.35 13.30
CA GLU A 248 9.60 -2.43 14.21
C GLU A 248 10.77 -3.15 14.90
N GLU A 249 10.58 -4.38 15.37
CA GLU A 249 11.63 -5.17 16.01
C GLU A 249 12.78 -5.52 15.07
N LEU A 250 12.46 -5.95 13.85
CA LEU A 250 13.46 -6.31 12.84
C LEU A 250 14.17 -5.10 12.25
N GLY A 251 13.45 -4.00 12.09
CA GLY A 251 13.89 -2.80 11.39
C GLY A 251 13.82 -2.92 9.87
N VAL A 252 13.22 -1.90 9.21
CA VAL A 252 13.00 -1.91 7.76
C VAL A 252 14.31 -2.00 6.98
N ASP A 253 15.40 -1.40 7.45
CA ASP A 253 16.71 -1.46 6.80
C ASP A 253 17.26 -2.89 6.73
N ARG A 254 17.12 -3.65 7.82
CA ARG A 254 17.53 -5.06 7.86
C ARG A 254 16.65 -5.92 6.95
N ILE A 255 15.35 -5.67 6.96
CA ILE A 255 14.39 -6.33 6.05
C ILE A 255 14.77 -6.01 4.61
N ARG A 256 15.08 -4.76 4.29
CA ARG A 256 15.50 -4.33 2.95
C ARG A 256 16.78 -5.02 2.50
N ALA A 257 17.79 -5.08 3.35
CA ALA A 257 19.05 -5.75 3.02
C ALA A 257 18.83 -7.22 2.64
N ASN A 258 17.97 -7.95 3.39
CA ASN A 258 17.61 -9.31 3.06
C ASN A 258 16.78 -9.39 1.77
N SER A 259 15.83 -8.50 1.57
CA SER A 259 15.00 -8.45 0.36
C SER A 259 15.82 -8.22 -0.91
N VAL A 260 16.81 -7.31 -0.87
CA VAL A 260 17.75 -7.08 -1.98
C VAL A 260 18.54 -8.35 -2.29
N ARG A 261 19.05 -9.04 -1.27
CA ARG A 261 19.79 -10.29 -1.41
C ARG A 261 18.91 -11.40 -2.02
N GLN A 262 17.71 -11.60 -1.48
CA GLN A 262 16.80 -12.65 -1.94
C GLN A 262 16.24 -12.39 -3.34
N THR A 263 15.90 -11.14 -3.66
CA THR A 263 15.46 -10.79 -5.02
C THR A 263 16.60 -10.90 -6.03
N GLN A 264 17.86 -10.66 -5.62
CA GLN A 264 19.01 -10.94 -6.49
C GLN A 264 19.21 -12.44 -6.72
N LEU A 265 19.14 -13.24 -5.66
CA LEU A 265 19.20 -14.71 -5.78
C LEU A 265 18.13 -15.25 -6.74
N LEU A 266 16.89 -14.77 -6.62
CA LEU A 266 15.82 -15.15 -7.56
C LEU A 266 16.15 -14.79 -9.01
N ILE A 267 16.69 -13.60 -9.25
CA ILE A 267 17.08 -13.15 -10.59
C ILE A 267 18.16 -14.06 -11.15
N ASP A 268 19.20 -14.35 -10.36
CA ASP A 268 20.31 -15.21 -10.79
C ASP A 268 19.82 -16.62 -11.14
N LEU A 269 18.98 -17.22 -10.30
CA LEU A 269 18.38 -18.53 -10.54
C LEU A 269 17.48 -18.57 -11.79
N LEU A 270 16.67 -17.52 -12.00
CA LEU A 270 15.80 -17.41 -13.17
C LEU A 270 16.61 -17.21 -14.46
N ASP A 271 17.70 -16.44 -14.41
CA ASP A 271 18.61 -16.23 -15.54
C ASP A 271 19.33 -17.56 -15.90
N GLU A 272 19.83 -18.31 -14.90
CA GLU A 272 20.43 -19.63 -15.09
C GLU A 272 19.45 -20.63 -15.72
N ALA A 273 18.17 -20.53 -15.36
CA ALA A 273 17.09 -21.33 -15.93
C ALA A 273 16.59 -20.82 -17.30
N GLY A 274 17.11 -19.69 -17.79
CA GLY A 274 16.79 -19.14 -19.11
C GLY A 274 15.46 -18.39 -19.18
N PHE A 275 14.92 -17.93 -18.06
CA PHE A 275 13.68 -17.14 -18.02
C PHE A 275 13.94 -15.64 -18.18
N ASP A 276 13.00 -14.96 -18.82
CA ASP A 276 13.00 -13.50 -18.95
C ASP A 276 12.44 -12.83 -17.67
N VAL A 277 13.26 -12.01 -17.03
CA VAL A 277 12.93 -11.27 -15.81
C VAL A 277 12.46 -9.86 -16.15
N GLY A 278 11.23 -9.52 -15.75
CA GLY A 278 10.61 -8.24 -16.03
C GLY A 278 10.87 -7.15 -14.98
N SER A 279 11.49 -7.49 -13.84
CA SER A 279 11.83 -6.52 -12.78
C SER A 279 13.17 -5.83 -13.03
N PRO A 280 13.38 -4.59 -12.50
CA PRO A 280 14.65 -3.90 -12.60
C PRO A 280 15.82 -4.72 -12.06
N ARG A 281 16.94 -4.74 -12.80
CA ARG A 281 18.17 -5.43 -12.39
C ARG A 281 18.90 -4.63 -11.30
N ASP A 282 18.83 -3.32 -11.35
CA ASP A 282 19.38 -2.45 -10.33
C ASP A 282 18.60 -2.61 -9.01
N PRO A 283 19.23 -3.06 -7.92
CA PRO A 283 18.59 -3.18 -6.62
C PRO A 283 18.10 -1.86 -6.05
N ALA A 284 18.69 -0.72 -6.44
CA ALA A 284 18.22 0.59 -6.00
C ALA A 284 16.87 0.96 -6.62
N ARG A 285 16.56 0.41 -7.80
CA ARG A 285 15.28 0.63 -8.50
C ARG A 285 14.30 -0.54 -8.37
N ARG A 286 14.64 -1.59 -7.62
CA ARG A 286 13.80 -2.77 -7.45
C ARG A 286 13.21 -2.85 -6.06
N GLY A 287 11.89 -3.04 -5.95
CA GLY A 287 11.19 -3.34 -4.71
C GLY A 287 11.39 -4.79 -4.23
N GLY A 288 10.42 -5.32 -3.48
CA GLY A 288 10.52 -6.64 -2.86
C GLY A 288 10.09 -7.83 -3.75
N THR A 289 9.67 -7.59 -4.99
CA THR A 289 9.12 -8.61 -5.89
C THR A 289 9.97 -8.77 -7.14
N VAL A 290 10.08 -9.99 -7.65
CA VAL A 290 10.66 -10.31 -8.97
C VAL A 290 9.56 -10.85 -9.87
N THR A 291 9.43 -10.28 -11.06
CA THR A 291 8.50 -10.76 -12.08
C THR A 291 9.24 -11.60 -13.12
N VAL A 292 8.62 -12.71 -13.52
CA VAL A 292 9.18 -13.62 -14.51
C VAL A 292 8.14 -13.94 -15.57
N ARG A 293 8.57 -13.88 -16.84
CA ARG A 293 7.73 -14.22 -17.98
C ARG A 293 7.89 -15.71 -18.29
N THR A 294 6.78 -16.44 -18.26
CA THR A 294 6.69 -17.82 -18.67
C THR A 294 5.65 -17.97 -19.78
N PRO A 295 5.72 -19.01 -20.64
CA PRO A 295 4.59 -19.36 -21.48
C PRO A 295 3.36 -19.61 -20.59
N GLU A 296 2.18 -19.19 -21.04
CA GLU A 296 0.91 -19.51 -20.34
C GLU A 296 0.97 -19.28 -18.81
N PHE A 297 1.52 -18.13 -18.38
CA PHE A 297 1.83 -17.83 -16.96
C PHE A 297 0.65 -18.06 -15.99
N GLU A 298 -0.59 -17.89 -16.45
CA GLU A 298 -1.78 -18.18 -15.64
C GLU A 298 -1.93 -19.68 -15.39
N ALA A 299 -1.71 -20.50 -16.39
CA ALA A 299 -1.75 -21.97 -16.27
C ALA A 299 -0.56 -22.48 -15.43
N VAL A 300 0.63 -21.90 -15.59
CA VAL A 300 1.80 -22.18 -14.75
C VAL A 300 1.53 -21.82 -13.29
N HIS A 301 0.92 -20.64 -13.03
CA HIS A 301 0.54 -20.23 -11.67
C HIS A 301 -0.40 -21.25 -11.00
N ARG A 302 -1.39 -21.78 -11.73
CA ARG A 302 -2.31 -22.79 -11.20
C ARG A 302 -1.62 -24.08 -10.86
N GLU A 303 -0.68 -24.52 -11.71
CA GLU A 303 0.13 -25.70 -11.46
C GLU A 303 1.03 -25.51 -10.22
N LEU A 304 1.62 -24.33 -10.04
CA LEU A 304 2.39 -23.98 -8.84
C LEU A 304 1.52 -24.02 -7.58
N ALA A 305 0.30 -23.50 -7.64
CA ALA A 305 -0.63 -23.52 -6.52
C ALA A 305 -1.00 -24.96 -6.10
N GLU A 306 -1.20 -25.89 -7.05
CA GLU A 306 -1.42 -27.30 -6.75
C GLU A 306 -0.19 -27.96 -6.11
N ARG A 307 1.02 -27.49 -6.44
CA ARG A 307 2.28 -27.90 -5.78
C ARG A 307 2.56 -27.17 -4.47
N GLN A 308 1.59 -26.43 -3.96
CA GLN A 308 1.68 -25.65 -2.71
C GLN A 308 2.74 -24.54 -2.75
N ILE A 309 3.06 -24.02 -3.95
CA ILE A 309 3.91 -22.85 -4.13
C ILE A 309 3.01 -21.65 -4.40
N LEU A 310 2.92 -20.78 -3.39
CA LEU A 310 2.07 -19.60 -3.44
C LEU A 310 2.84 -18.44 -4.04
N CYS A 311 2.45 -18.03 -5.22
CA CYS A 311 2.92 -16.83 -5.90
C CYS A 311 1.70 -16.07 -6.45
N ASP A 312 1.93 -15.09 -7.29
CA ASP A 312 0.89 -14.29 -7.91
C ASP A 312 1.19 -14.15 -9.41
N PHE A 313 0.21 -13.73 -10.19
CA PHE A 313 0.43 -13.35 -11.59
C PHE A 313 -0.35 -12.09 -11.94
N ARG A 314 0.13 -11.36 -12.94
CA ARG A 314 -0.62 -10.23 -13.50
C ARG A 314 -0.55 -10.26 -15.02
N PRO A 315 -1.65 -9.91 -15.72
CA PRO A 315 -1.60 -9.66 -17.15
C PRO A 315 -0.49 -8.65 -17.48
N ASP A 316 0.24 -8.89 -18.53
CA ASP A 316 1.36 -8.09 -19.04
C ASP A 316 2.63 -8.06 -18.13
N ALA A 317 2.61 -8.73 -16.98
CA ALA A 317 3.77 -8.84 -16.10
C ALA A 317 4.32 -10.28 -16.00
N GLY A 318 3.45 -11.28 -16.03
CA GLY A 318 3.80 -12.67 -15.80
C GLY A 318 3.61 -13.10 -14.33
N LEU A 319 4.38 -14.12 -13.91
CA LEU A 319 4.40 -14.55 -12.50
C LEU A 319 5.15 -13.52 -11.65
N ARG A 320 4.71 -13.33 -10.41
CA ARG A 320 5.35 -12.45 -9.43
C ARG A 320 5.75 -13.24 -8.21
N LEU A 321 7.05 -13.26 -7.94
CA LEU A 321 7.67 -13.92 -6.80
C LEU A 321 8.08 -12.84 -5.80
N GLY A 322 7.49 -12.87 -4.61
CA GLY A 322 7.73 -11.85 -3.57
C GLY A 322 8.23 -12.49 -2.29
N PRO A 323 9.54 -12.78 -2.18
CA PRO A 323 10.09 -13.34 -0.95
C PRO A 323 9.95 -12.33 0.19
N HIS A 324 9.29 -12.78 1.25
CA HIS A 324 9.15 -12.00 2.47
C HIS A 324 10.32 -12.27 3.42
N TYR A 325 10.54 -11.43 4.42
CA TYR A 325 11.64 -11.59 5.37
C TYR A 325 11.67 -12.96 6.10
N TYR A 326 10.58 -13.70 6.09
CA TYR A 326 10.47 -15.03 6.69
C TYR A 326 10.69 -16.20 5.70
N ASN A 327 10.85 -15.92 4.40
CA ASN A 327 11.18 -16.97 3.44
C ASN A 327 12.66 -17.35 3.48
N THR A 328 12.95 -18.63 3.23
CA THR A 328 14.30 -19.18 3.17
C THR A 328 14.82 -19.20 1.74
N ASP A 329 16.14 -19.28 1.59
CA ASP A 329 16.77 -19.42 0.26
C ASP A 329 16.40 -20.75 -0.40
N ASP A 330 16.24 -21.83 0.38
CA ASP A 330 15.82 -23.15 -0.13
C ASP A 330 14.41 -23.08 -0.76
N GLU A 331 13.51 -22.29 -0.19
CA GLU A 331 12.18 -22.05 -0.80
C GLU A 331 12.29 -21.34 -2.15
N LEU A 332 13.25 -20.42 -2.31
CA LEU A 332 13.49 -19.71 -3.57
C LEU A 332 14.05 -20.66 -4.63
N HIS A 333 15.05 -21.48 -4.29
CA HIS A 333 15.58 -22.53 -5.17
C HIS A 333 14.47 -23.48 -5.60
N HIS A 334 13.68 -23.97 -4.64
CA HIS A 334 12.58 -24.88 -4.92
C HIS A 334 11.53 -24.26 -5.86
N ALA A 335 11.16 -22.99 -5.65
CA ALA A 335 10.20 -22.30 -6.50
C ALA A 335 10.67 -22.20 -7.96
N VAL A 336 11.94 -21.84 -8.20
CA VAL A 336 12.49 -21.74 -9.56
C VAL A 336 12.63 -23.12 -10.20
N GLU A 337 13.07 -24.15 -9.45
CA GLU A 337 13.11 -25.53 -9.92
C GLU A 337 11.72 -26.01 -10.38
N GLN A 338 10.68 -25.73 -9.59
CA GLN A 338 9.32 -26.12 -9.94
C GLN A 338 8.78 -25.36 -11.16
N ILE A 339 9.09 -24.06 -11.30
CA ILE A 339 8.76 -23.30 -12.52
C ILE A 339 9.40 -23.94 -13.74
N SER A 340 10.70 -24.26 -13.67
CA SER A 340 11.45 -24.91 -14.76
C SER A 340 10.84 -26.26 -15.13
N GLN A 341 10.59 -27.11 -14.15
CA GLN A 341 9.98 -28.43 -14.37
C GLN A 341 8.58 -28.33 -15.01
N ILE A 342 7.75 -27.39 -14.54
CA ILE A 342 6.40 -27.18 -15.08
C ILE A 342 6.48 -26.77 -16.56
N VAL A 343 7.40 -25.87 -16.91
CA VAL A 343 7.56 -25.38 -18.29
C VAL A 343 8.14 -26.47 -19.19
N GLU A 344 9.20 -27.17 -18.75
CA GLU A 344 9.86 -28.24 -19.52
C GLU A 344 8.93 -29.43 -19.81
N THR A 345 8.18 -29.88 -18.80
CA THR A 345 7.25 -31.01 -18.92
C THR A 345 5.90 -30.62 -19.50
N ARG A 346 5.66 -29.33 -19.67
CA ARG A 346 4.37 -28.76 -20.09
C ARG A 346 3.22 -29.14 -19.16
N ALA A 347 3.50 -29.41 -17.87
CA ALA A 347 2.48 -29.81 -16.90
C ALA A 347 1.33 -28.78 -16.74
N TYR A 348 1.58 -27.52 -17.08
CA TYR A 348 0.57 -26.44 -17.10
C TYR A 348 -0.55 -26.66 -18.12
N GLU A 349 -0.36 -27.51 -19.15
CA GLU A 349 -1.37 -27.70 -20.24
C GLU A 349 -2.72 -28.21 -19.73
N ARG A 350 -2.72 -28.94 -18.63
CA ARG A 350 -3.97 -29.40 -17.98
C ARG A 350 -4.85 -28.26 -17.44
N HIS A 351 -4.28 -27.05 -17.31
CA HIS A 351 -4.97 -25.85 -16.83
C HIS A 351 -5.38 -24.89 -17.95
N LEU A 352 -5.03 -25.19 -19.20
CA LEU A 352 -5.41 -24.35 -20.35
C LEU A 352 -6.92 -24.31 -20.51
N GLY A 353 -7.46 -23.07 -20.74
CA GLY A 353 -8.90 -22.86 -20.95
C GLY A 353 -9.77 -22.93 -19.70
N ALA A 354 -9.19 -23.18 -18.52
CA ALA A 354 -9.94 -23.05 -17.27
C ALA A 354 -10.22 -21.57 -16.97
N ALA A 355 -11.48 -21.24 -16.59
CA ALA A 355 -11.81 -19.86 -16.21
C ALA A 355 -10.92 -19.35 -15.08
N ALA A 356 -10.50 -18.06 -15.15
CA ALA A 356 -9.72 -17.44 -14.10
C ALA A 356 -10.42 -17.61 -12.74
N ARG A 357 -9.74 -18.25 -11.79
CA ARG A 357 -10.14 -18.29 -10.38
C ARG A 357 -9.04 -17.56 -9.60
N PHE A 358 -9.46 -16.57 -8.81
CA PHE A 358 -8.56 -15.92 -7.83
C PHE A 358 -8.16 -16.90 -6.74
#